data_6f9d6c1f981f48c451573f0c061833f0
#
_entry.id   6f9d6c1f981f48c451573f0c061833f0
#
_cell.length_a   1.000
_cell.length_b   1.000
_cell.length_c   1.000
_cell.angle_alpha   90.00
_cell.angle_beta   90.00
_cell.angle_gamma   90.00
#
_symmetry.space_group_name_H-M   'P 1'
#
loop_
_entity.id
_entity.type
_entity.pdbx_description
1 polymer ?
#
loop_
_entity_poly.entity_id
_entity_poly.type
_entity_poly.pdbx_seq_one_letter_code
_entity_poly.pdbx_strand_id
1 'polypeptide(L)'
;MSLERFVQAQEKGGSYERALAELKAGRKTGHWIWWIFPQLKGLGTSHNSIFYGLDDDAEAKAYLQHPILGQRYCDCVHAAYMQFYKHGKTPQELMGSEIDIMKLRSSLELFLRNGFAGKEIRGRIMMMVQMEKILLEKLDWTHPPKKPVS
;
A
#
# COMPACT_ATOMS: atom_id res chain seq x y z
N MET A 1 2.23 -11.20 -15.77
CA MET A 1 3.44 -10.37 -15.73
C MET A 1 4.27 -10.71 -14.51
N SER A 2 5.58 -10.53 -14.63
CA SER A 2 6.51 -10.87 -13.55
C SER A 2 6.50 -9.83 -12.43
N LEU A 3 6.74 -10.28 -11.21
CA LEU A 3 6.93 -9.38 -10.05
C LEU A 3 8.18 -8.52 -10.16
N GLU A 4 9.08 -8.87 -11.07
CA GLU A 4 10.31 -8.10 -11.31
C GLU A 4 10.03 -6.64 -11.65
N ARG A 5 8.88 -6.35 -12.26
CA ARG A 5 8.51 -4.98 -12.59
C ARG A 5 8.42 -4.10 -11.34
N PHE A 6 7.99 -4.67 -10.21
CA PHE A 6 7.95 -3.96 -8.93
C PHE A 6 9.35 -3.75 -8.37
N VAL A 7 10.20 -4.77 -8.43
CA VAL A 7 11.57 -4.65 -7.94
C VAL A 7 12.30 -3.56 -8.73
N GLN A 8 12.18 -3.59 -10.05
CA GLN A 8 12.81 -2.59 -10.91
C GLN A 8 12.31 -1.17 -10.62
N ALA A 9 10.99 -0.99 -10.46
CA ALA A 9 10.43 0.32 -10.15
C ALA A 9 10.91 0.84 -8.80
N GLN A 10 10.98 -0.05 -7.80
CA GLN A 10 11.45 0.31 -6.46
C GLN A 10 12.93 0.66 -6.42
N GLU A 11 13.73 0.01 -7.26
CA GLU A 11 15.17 0.30 -7.33
C GLU A 11 15.49 1.54 -8.15
N LYS A 12 14.69 1.84 -9.16
CA LYS A 12 14.96 2.93 -10.09
C LYS A 12 15.04 4.26 -9.37
N GLY A 13 16.23 4.88 -9.42
CA GLY A 13 16.47 6.19 -8.82
C GLY A 13 16.24 6.23 -7.31
N GLY A 14 16.33 5.09 -6.62
CA GLY A 14 16.12 5.02 -5.18
C GLY A 14 14.68 5.24 -4.77
N SER A 15 13.72 4.83 -5.62
CA SER A 15 12.30 5.10 -5.39
C SER A 15 11.78 4.53 -4.07
N TYR A 16 12.19 3.29 -3.72
CA TYR A 16 11.77 2.69 -2.46
C TYR A 16 12.27 3.50 -1.25
N GLU A 17 13.55 3.84 -1.25
CA GLU A 17 14.15 4.59 -0.13
C GLU A 17 13.50 5.96 0.02
N ARG A 18 13.18 6.61 -1.09
CA ARG A 18 12.49 7.91 -1.05
C ARG A 18 11.06 7.77 -0.53
N ALA A 19 10.33 6.74 -0.99
CA ALA A 19 8.97 6.50 -0.51
C ALA A 19 8.97 6.23 1.01
N LEU A 20 9.87 5.37 1.48
CA LEU A 20 9.98 5.07 2.90
C LEU A 20 10.34 6.31 3.71
N ALA A 21 11.28 7.14 3.21
CA ALA A 21 11.67 8.38 3.86
C ALA A 21 10.49 9.36 3.96
N GLU A 22 9.70 9.49 2.88
CA GLU A 22 8.52 10.36 2.89
C GLU A 22 7.46 9.87 3.87
N LEU A 23 7.22 8.56 3.93
CA LEU A 23 6.31 7.98 4.91
C LEU A 23 6.77 8.23 6.34
N LYS A 24 8.06 8.08 6.61
CA LYS A 24 8.63 8.36 7.94
C LYS A 24 8.59 9.85 8.28
N ALA A 25 8.71 10.72 7.29
CA ALA A 25 8.62 12.16 7.47
C ALA A 25 7.17 12.63 7.62
N GLY A 26 6.19 11.76 7.34
CA GLY A 26 4.79 12.08 7.53
C GLY A 26 4.12 12.77 6.36
N ARG A 27 4.72 12.75 5.18
CA ARG A 27 4.14 13.42 4.02
C ARG A 27 4.65 12.82 2.72
N LYS A 28 3.72 12.26 1.93
CA LYS A 28 3.99 11.77 0.60
C LYS A 28 4.11 12.94 -0.38
N THR A 29 5.21 12.99 -1.13
CA THR A 29 5.44 13.99 -2.18
C THR A 29 5.66 13.38 -3.55
N GLY A 30 6.17 12.15 -3.62
CA GLY A 30 6.47 11.47 -4.88
C GLY A 30 5.29 10.69 -5.44
N HIS A 31 5.42 10.22 -6.68
CA HIS A 31 4.38 9.49 -7.40
C HIS A 31 4.69 7.99 -7.43
N TRP A 32 4.83 7.38 -6.25
CA TRP A 32 5.30 6.01 -6.10
C TRP A 32 4.23 5.01 -5.67
N ILE A 33 2.99 5.45 -5.54
CA ILE A 33 1.91 4.62 -4.96
C ILE A 33 1.74 3.28 -5.70
N TRP A 34 1.91 3.28 -7.02
CA TRP A 34 1.65 2.12 -7.88
C TRP A 34 2.51 0.90 -7.55
N TRP A 35 3.76 1.12 -7.15
CA TRP A 35 4.70 0.02 -6.88
C TRP A 35 5.11 -0.09 -5.41
N ILE A 36 4.59 0.78 -4.55
CA ILE A 36 4.82 0.70 -3.10
C ILE A 36 3.59 0.10 -2.40
N PHE A 37 2.39 0.53 -2.77
CA PHE A 37 1.13 -0.03 -2.27
C PHE A 37 0.30 -0.53 -3.46
N PRO A 38 0.70 -1.65 -4.08
CA PRO A 38 0.02 -2.11 -5.30
C PRO A 38 -1.39 -2.62 -5.00
N GLN A 39 -2.24 -2.57 -6.02
CA GLN A 39 -3.63 -3.02 -5.96
C GLN A 39 -3.94 -3.89 -7.16
N LEU A 40 -5.11 -4.52 -7.17
CA LEU A 40 -5.53 -5.35 -8.29
C LEU A 40 -5.68 -4.53 -9.57
N LYS A 41 -5.38 -5.18 -10.69
CA LYS A 41 -5.66 -4.66 -12.02
C LYS A 41 -7.17 -4.48 -12.19
N GLY A 42 -7.56 -3.50 -12.99
CA GLY A 42 -8.97 -3.27 -13.27
C GLY A 42 -9.61 -2.17 -12.44
N LEU A 43 -8.89 -1.64 -11.43
CA LEU A 43 -9.37 -0.51 -10.65
C LEU A 43 -9.10 0.82 -11.31
N GLY A 44 -8.39 0.82 -12.45
CA GLY A 44 -8.09 2.03 -13.19
C GLY A 44 -7.72 1.74 -14.63
N THR A 45 -7.60 2.82 -15.42
CA THR A 45 -7.31 2.75 -16.85
C THR A 45 -6.01 3.42 -17.27
N SER A 46 -5.29 4.05 -16.32
CA SER A 46 -4.01 4.68 -16.63
C SER A 46 -2.94 3.63 -16.94
N HIS A 47 -1.86 4.06 -17.60
CA HIS A 47 -0.74 3.18 -17.89
C HIS A 47 -0.22 2.50 -16.61
N ASN A 48 -0.01 3.28 -15.55
CA ASN A 48 0.53 2.74 -14.30
C ASN A 48 -0.44 1.76 -13.62
N SER A 49 -1.74 2.03 -13.64
CA SER A 49 -2.71 1.13 -13.03
C SER A 49 -2.77 -0.21 -13.77
N ILE A 50 -2.54 -0.20 -15.08
CA ILE A 50 -2.51 -1.42 -15.88
C ILE A 50 -1.18 -2.14 -15.70
N PHE A 51 -0.06 -1.44 -15.82
CA PHE A 51 1.27 -2.05 -15.79
C PHE A 51 1.60 -2.62 -14.41
N TYR A 52 1.27 -1.89 -13.33
CA TYR A 52 1.57 -2.30 -11.96
C TYR A 52 0.38 -2.95 -11.25
N GLY A 53 -0.75 -3.11 -11.92
CA GLY A 53 -1.87 -3.84 -11.35
C GLY A 53 -1.53 -5.31 -11.16
N LEU A 54 -1.86 -5.86 -9.99
CA LEU A 54 -1.73 -7.29 -9.72
C LEU A 54 -2.86 -8.03 -10.45
N ASP A 55 -2.53 -9.14 -11.09
CA ASP A 55 -3.50 -9.86 -11.92
C ASP A 55 -4.63 -10.51 -11.11
N ASP A 56 -4.28 -11.06 -9.95
CA ASP A 56 -5.22 -11.81 -9.11
C ASP A 56 -4.66 -11.96 -7.69
N ASP A 57 -5.43 -12.64 -6.85
CA ASP A 57 -5.03 -12.90 -5.46
C ASP A 57 -3.78 -13.80 -5.39
N ALA A 58 -3.58 -14.68 -6.36
CA ALA A 58 -2.38 -15.53 -6.39
C ALA A 58 -1.12 -14.67 -6.58
N GLU A 59 -1.16 -13.67 -7.45
CA GLU A 59 -0.03 -12.77 -7.62
C GLU A 59 0.18 -11.90 -6.37
N ALA A 60 -0.88 -11.48 -5.69
CA ALA A 60 -0.77 -10.75 -4.43
C ALA A 60 -0.08 -11.61 -3.35
N LYS A 61 -0.43 -12.88 -3.24
CA LYS A 61 0.27 -13.80 -2.33
C LYS A 61 1.75 -13.94 -2.68
N ALA A 62 2.05 -14.10 -3.96
CA ALA A 62 3.43 -14.20 -4.43
C ALA A 62 4.21 -12.93 -4.09
N TYR A 63 3.59 -11.76 -4.21
CA TYR A 63 4.19 -10.48 -3.84
C TYR A 63 4.60 -10.47 -2.36
N LEU A 64 3.68 -10.86 -1.47
CA LEU A 64 3.97 -10.90 -0.03
C LEU A 64 5.04 -11.93 0.33
N GLN A 65 5.10 -13.03 -0.41
CA GLN A 65 6.09 -14.08 -0.17
C GLN A 65 7.45 -13.79 -0.82
N HIS A 66 7.50 -12.81 -1.70
CA HIS A 66 8.76 -12.41 -2.34
C HIS A 66 9.70 -11.85 -1.28
N PRO A 67 10.98 -12.31 -1.24
CA PRO A 67 11.90 -11.94 -0.16
C PRO A 67 12.20 -10.44 -0.07
N ILE A 68 12.15 -9.73 -1.19
CA ILE A 68 12.37 -8.28 -1.21
C ILE A 68 11.05 -7.53 -1.06
N LEU A 69 10.06 -7.85 -1.89
CA LEU A 69 8.82 -7.09 -1.96
C LEU A 69 7.97 -7.21 -0.69
N GLY A 70 7.89 -8.40 -0.13
CA GLY A 70 7.12 -8.62 1.09
C GLY A 70 7.67 -7.82 2.26
N GLN A 71 8.99 -7.80 2.44
CA GLN A 71 9.63 -7.03 3.50
C GLN A 71 9.44 -5.54 3.31
N ARG A 72 9.64 -5.05 2.08
CA ARG A 72 9.48 -3.63 1.77
C ARG A 72 8.05 -3.16 1.99
N TYR A 73 7.07 -3.99 1.61
CA TYR A 73 5.67 -3.67 1.85
C TYR A 73 5.40 -3.50 3.35
N CYS A 74 5.90 -4.42 4.16
CA CYS A 74 5.72 -4.34 5.61
C CYS A 74 6.42 -3.13 6.22
N ASP A 75 7.60 -2.79 5.74
CA ASP A 75 8.32 -1.61 6.22
C ASP A 75 7.53 -0.33 5.92
N CYS A 76 6.94 -0.24 4.73
CA CYS A 76 6.13 0.91 4.35
C CYS A 76 4.81 0.98 5.11
N VAL A 77 4.14 -0.16 5.30
CA VAL A 77 2.93 -0.23 6.12
C VAL A 77 3.21 0.21 7.55
N HIS A 78 4.31 -0.28 8.12
CA HIS A 78 4.71 0.10 9.47
C HIS A 78 4.97 1.60 9.57
N ALA A 79 5.70 2.17 8.61
CA ALA A 79 6.00 3.61 8.61
C ALA A 79 4.70 4.43 8.55
N ALA A 80 3.76 4.05 7.69
CA ALA A 80 2.46 4.72 7.59
C ALA A 80 1.64 4.56 8.88
N TYR A 81 1.61 3.35 9.43
CA TYR A 81 0.92 3.06 10.69
C TYR A 81 1.41 3.96 11.81
N MET A 82 2.73 4.12 11.93
CA MET A 82 3.30 4.97 12.98
C MET A 82 2.90 6.43 12.83
N GLN A 83 2.74 6.92 11.61
CA GLN A 83 2.26 8.29 11.40
C GLN A 83 0.84 8.48 11.92
N PHE A 84 -0.03 7.52 11.69
CA PHE A 84 -1.41 7.60 12.16
C PHE A 84 -1.52 7.36 13.67
N TYR A 85 -0.86 6.32 14.15
CA TYR A 85 -1.00 5.88 15.54
C TYR A 85 -0.17 6.73 16.51
N LYS A 86 1.12 6.94 16.20
CA LYS A 86 2.03 7.61 17.14
C LYS A 86 2.03 9.12 16.96
N HIS A 87 1.98 9.59 15.72
CA HIS A 87 2.10 11.02 15.41
C HIS A 87 0.77 11.70 15.15
N GLY A 88 -0.33 10.98 15.15
CA GLY A 88 -1.66 11.56 15.01
C GLY A 88 -1.97 12.17 13.64
N LYS A 89 -1.19 11.81 12.61
CA LYS A 89 -1.45 12.31 11.26
C LYS A 89 -2.76 11.78 10.71
N THR A 90 -3.45 12.61 9.93
CA THR A 90 -4.61 12.13 9.18
C THR A 90 -4.15 11.47 7.89
N PRO A 91 -5.01 10.61 7.28
CA PRO A 91 -4.67 10.06 5.95
C PRO A 91 -4.40 11.15 4.92
N GLN A 92 -5.13 12.26 4.96
CA GLN A 92 -4.93 13.38 4.04
C GLN A 92 -3.57 14.02 4.22
N GLU A 93 -3.14 14.19 5.46
CA GLU A 93 -1.82 14.76 5.74
C GLU A 93 -0.69 13.87 5.23
N LEU A 94 -0.82 12.55 5.42
CA LEU A 94 0.21 11.62 4.99
C LEU A 94 0.21 11.41 3.48
N MET A 95 -0.94 11.13 2.89
CA MET A 95 -1.03 10.69 1.50
C MET A 95 -1.21 11.83 0.50
N GLY A 96 -1.73 12.95 0.95
CA GLY A 96 -1.83 14.16 0.14
C GLY A 96 -3.06 14.27 -0.75
N SER A 97 -3.73 13.16 -1.07
CA SER A 97 -4.92 13.19 -1.91
C SER A 97 -5.87 12.06 -1.54
N GLU A 98 -7.15 12.27 -1.81
CA GLU A 98 -8.18 11.26 -1.59
C GLU A 98 -7.96 10.03 -2.47
N ILE A 99 -7.49 10.24 -3.70
CA ILE A 99 -7.17 9.15 -4.63
C ILE A 99 -6.10 8.23 -4.04
N ASP A 100 -5.04 8.80 -3.50
CA ASP A 100 -3.96 8.00 -2.92
C ASP A 100 -4.39 7.32 -1.62
N ILE A 101 -5.26 7.93 -0.83
CA ILE A 101 -5.86 7.29 0.35
C ILE A 101 -6.63 6.04 -0.07
N MET A 102 -7.43 6.14 -1.12
CA MET A 102 -8.20 5.00 -1.62
C MET A 102 -7.33 3.90 -2.17
N LYS A 103 -6.23 4.24 -2.83
CA LYS A 103 -5.27 3.24 -3.30
C LYS A 103 -4.59 2.53 -2.13
N LEU A 104 -4.20 3.26 -1.10
CA LEU A 104 -3.65 2.67 0.12
C LEU A 104 -4.63 1.67 0.73
N ARG A 105 -5.89 2.07 0.88
CA ARG A 105 -6.92 1.20 1.42
C ARG A 105 -7.14 -0.04 0.57
N SER A 106 -7.23 0.11 -0.75
CA SER A 106 -7.40 -1.01 -1.67
C SER A 106 -6.23 -2.00 -1.56
N SER A 107 -5.02 -1.48 -1.44
CA SER A 107 -3.83 -2.31 -1.26
C SER A 107 -3.89 -3.07 0.06
N LEU A 108 -4.21 -2.39 1.16
CA LEU A 108 -4.29 -3.02 2.47
C LEU A 108 -5.34 -4.13 2.51
N GLU A 109 -6.51 -3.89 1.94
CA GLU A 109 -7.58 -4.90 1.87
C GLU A 109 -7.14 -6.12 1.05
N LEU A 110 -6.48 -5.89 -0.07
CA LEU A 110 -5.98 -6.96 -0.93
C LEU A 110 -5.00 -7.85 -0.19
N PHE A 111 -4.00 -7.27 0.44
CA PHE A 111 -2.96 -8.04 1.12
C PHE A 111 -3.44 -8.62 2.44
N LEU A 112 -4.38 -7.96 3.10
CA LEU A 112 -4.99 -8.51 4.32
C LEU A 112 -5.66 -9.85 4.04
N ARG A 113 -6.48 -9.94 3.00
CA ARG A 113 -7.16 -11.19 2.67
C ARG A 113 -6.24 -12.27 2.10
N ASN A 114 -5.03 -11.89 1.66
CA ASN A 114 -4.07 -12.82 1.07
C ASN A 114 -2.86 -13.08 1.97
N GLY A 115 -2.87 -12.58 3.20
CA GLY A 115 -1.72 -12.64 4.10
C GLY A 115 -1.65 -13.86 5.01
N PHE A 116 -2.58 -14.81 4.88
CA PHE A 116 -2.66 -15.93 5.82
C PHE A 116 -1.86 -17.17 5.38
N ALA A 117 -0.90 -17.02 4.49
CA ALA A 117 -0.18 -18.14 3.89
C ALA A 117 0.91 -18.75 4.77
N GLY A 118 1.24 -18.17 5.92
CA GLY A 118 2.27 -18.72 6.79
C GLY A 118 2.40 -18.01 8.11
N LYS A 119 3.10 -18.67 9.06
CA LYS A 119 3.28 -18.14 10.41
C LYS A 119 4.15 -16.89 10.43
N GLU A 120 5.10 -16.80 9.51
CA GLU A 120 6.08 -15.71 9.46
C GLU A 120 5.46 -14.36 9.21
N ILE A 121 4.31 -14.32 8.54
CA ILE A 121 3.66 -13.06 8.22
C ILE A 121 2.56 -12.67 9.20
N ARG A 122 2.39 -13.45 10.27
CA ARG A 122 1.35 -13.14 11.27
C ARG A 122 1.50 -11.74 11.84
N GLY A 123 2.71 -11.35 12.23
CA GLY A 123 2.98 -10.00 12.75
C GLY A 123 2.68 -8.92 11.72
N ARG A 124 3.00 -9.19 10.46
CA ARG A 124 2.72 -8.27 9.35
C ARG A 124 1.23 -8.10 9.14
N ILE A 125 0.48 -9.20 9.19
CA ILE A 125 -0.98 -9.17 9.07
C ILE A 125 -1.59 -8.35 10.20
N MET A 126 -1.11 -8.53 11.43
CA MET A 126 -1.60 -7.77 12.56
C MET A 126 -1.38 -6.27 12.36
N MET A 127 -0.22 -5.86 11.85
CA MET A 127 0.04 -4.47 11.53
C MET A 127 -0.90 -3.95 10.44
N MET A 128 -1.15 -4.76 9.42
CA MET A 128 -2.04 -4.37 8.33
C MET A 128 -3.48 -4.23 8.81
N VAL A 129 -3.94 -5.11 9.69
CA VAL A 129 -5.28 -5.00 10.30
C VAL A 129 -5.39 -3.71 11.10
N GLN A 130 -4.40 -3.40 11.91
CA GLN A 130 -4.38 -2.16 12.68
C GLN A 130 -4.38 -0.94 11.77
N MET A 131 -3.58 -0.97 10.73
CA MET A 131 -3.51 0.12 9.76
C MET A 131 -4.87 0.35 9.09
N GLU A 132 -5.51 -0.72 8.62
CA GLU A 132 -6.81 -0.62 7.98
C GLU A 132 -7.86 -0.06 8.95
N LYS A 133 -7.88 -0.53 10.19
CA LYS A 133 -8.80 -0.05 11.21
C LYS A 133 -8.61 1.43 11.48
N ILE A 134 -7.37 1.88 11.65
CA ILE A 134 -7.06 3.29 11.88
C ILE A 134 -7.49 4.14 10.68
N LEU A 135 -7.23 3.65 9.47
CA LEU A 135 -7.62 4.35 8.26
C LEU A 135 -9.14 4.53 8.19
N LEU A 136 -9.90 3.47 8.50
CA LEU A 136 -11.36 3.53 8.52
C LEU A 136 -11.89 4.50 9.57
N GLU A 137 -11.28 4.53 10.74
CA GLU A 137 -11.69 5.44 11.82
C GLU A 137 -11.42 6.90 11.49
N LYS A 138 -10.35 7.18 10.72
CA LYS A 138 -9.94 8.54 10.39
C LYS A 138 -10.60 9.11 9.14
N LEU A 139 -11.22 8.25 8.31
CA LEU A 139 -11.99 8.70 7.16
C LEU A 139 -13.44 8.94 7.57
N ASP A 140 -14.08 9.88 6.89
CA ASP A 140 -15.53 10.10 7.07
C ASP A 140 -16.29 9.07 6.25
N TRP A 141 -16.71 7.99 6.90
CA TRP A 141 -17.43 6.90 6.24
C TRP A 141 -18.94 7.12 6.21
N THR A 142 -19.44 8.24 6.75
CA THR A 142 -20.85 8.59 6.58
C THR A 142 -21.14 8.96 5.13
N HIS A 143 -20.11 9.38 4.39
CA HIS A 143 -20.20 9.69 2.98
C HIS A 143 -19.10 8.97 2.22
N PRO A 144 -19.16 7.62 2.14
CA PRO A 144 -18.10 6.86 1.48
C PRO A 144 -18.05 7.18 -0.01
N PRO A 145 -16.85 7.13 -0.61
CA PRO A 145 -16.74 7.30 -2.06
C PRO A 145 -17.58 6.27 -2.78
N LYS A 146 -18.24 6.66 -3.86
CA LYS A 146 -19.13 5.76 -4.60
C LYS A 146 -18.37 4.63 -5.29
N LYS A 147 -17.15 4.89 -5.72
CA LYS A 147 -16.29 3.91 -6.39
C LYS A 147 -14.84 4.16 -6.05
N PRO A 148 -14.00 3.11 -6.00
CA PRO A 148 -12.57 3.31 -5.94
C PRO A 148 -12.15 4.13 -7.16
N VAL A 149 -11.39 5.16 -6.92
CA VAL A 149 -10.87 5.99 -8.00
C VAL A 149 -9.53 5.45 -8.41
N SER A 150 -9.36 5.24 -9.67
CA SER A 150 -8.14 4.67 -10.19
C SER A 150 -7.13 5.73 -10.57
#